data_7404e121ec957e59e619747b8853f4f4
#
_entry.id   7404e121ec957e59e619747b8853f4f4
#
_cell.length_a   1.000
_cell.length_b   1.000
_cell.length_c   1.000
_cell.angle_alpha   90.00
_cell.angle_beta   90.00
_cell.angle_gamma   90.00
#
_symmetry.space_group_name_H-M   'P 1'
#
loop_
_entity.id
_entity.type
_entity.pdbx_description
1 polymer ?
#
loop_
_entity_poly.entity_id
_entity_poly.type
_entity_poly.pdbx_seq_one_letter_code
_entity_poly.pdbx_strand_id
1 'polypeptide(L)'
;GVIFVEGISEALLLPVFAKLMDKDGKYDLDKNGIEIVNVNGVAFEHFGKLFNSTDEEKRLHARAAIITDSDPKSTGEISERAVKAVAMQQGLLKVQLAKVTFEHDLFLEDKANRDLLLNIYQEMHQRTIIEKGSSDIQHAREFMNKLGTNKDKSELAYRLAGKLEAELFDYRQSEKELANKAHPNDANQGATKINFKVPEYIAQAIKWVVQDDADV
;
A
#
# COMPACT_ATOMS: atom_id res chain seq x y z
N GLY A 1 8.13 13.65 7.17
CA GLY A 1 8.72 12.51 6.47
C GLY A 1 8.26 12.41 5.02
N VAL A 2 8.82 11.46 4.26
CA VAL A 2 8.51 11.32 2.82
C VAL A 2 8.42 9.84 2.44
N ILE A 3 7.42 9.50 1.61
CA ILE A 3 7.34 8.20 0.93
C ILE A 3 7.46 8.43 -0.58
N PHE A 4 8.48 7.87 -1.19
CA PHE A 4 8.66 7.87 -2.64
C PHE A 4 8.05 6.62 -3.24
N VAL A 5 7.26 6.78 -4.30
CA VAL A 5 6.58 5.69 -5.01
C VAL A 5 6.81 5.76 -6.51
N GLU A 6 6.67 4.64 -7.21
CA GLU A 6 6.89 4.56 -8.65
C GLU A 6 5.76 5.21 -9.45
N GLY A 7 4.52 5.07 -8.99
CA GLY A 7 3.36 5.42 -9.78
C GLY A 7 2.19 5.98 -9.00
N ILE A 8 1.14 6.29 -9.75
CA ILE A 8 -0.07 6.90 -9.23
C ILE A 8 -0.91 5.92 -8.38
N SER A 9 -0.82 4.61 -8.65
CA SER A 9 -1.56 3.59 -7.89
C SER A 9 -1.19 3.61 -6.42
N GLU A 10 0.11 3.59 -6.14
CA GLU A 10 0.65 3.67 -4.79
C GLU A 10 0.30 5.02 -4.14
N ALA A 11 0.48 6.12 -4.89
CA ALA A 11 0.20 7.46 -4.37
C ALA A 11 -1.27 7.63 -3.94
N LEU A 12 -2.21 7.03 -4.67
CA LEU A 12 -3.64 7.06 -4.34
C LEU A 12 -3.99 6.17 -3.13
N LEU A 13 -3.34 5.01 -3.00
CA LEU A 13 -3.72 4.00 -2.01
C LEU A 13 -3.02 4.15 -0.67
N LEU A 14 -1.79 4.66 -0.63
CA LEU A 14 -1.03 4.79 0.63
C LEU A 14 -1.75 5.59 1.72
N PRO A 15 -2.41 6.75 1.45
CA PRO A 15 -3.14 7.47 2.48
C PRO A 15 -4.30 6.66 3.06
N VAL A 16 -4.97 5.87 2.23
CA VAL A 16 -6.07 5.00 2.66
C VAL A 16 -5.53 3.83 3.48
N PHE A 17 -4.44 3.20 3.03
CA PHE A 17 -3.79 2.11 3.76
C PHE A 17 -3.30 2.56 5.13
N ALA A 18 -2.72 3.73 5.24
CA ALA A 18 -2.32 4.30 6.52
C ALA A 18 -3.50 4.45 7.49
N LYS A 19 -4.66 4.90 6.99
CA LYS A 19 -5.91 4.99 7.77
C LYS A 19 -6.48 3.61 8.14
N LEU A 20 -6.27 2.57 7.32
CA LEU A 20 -6.69 1.19 7.61
C LEU A 20 -5.83 0.53 8.69
N MET A 21 -4.55 0.88 8.77
CA MET A 21 -3.62 0.33 9.75
C MET A 21 -3.92 0.78 11.17
N ASP A 22 -4.60 1.91 11.30
CA ASP A 22 -4.79 2.52 12.61
C ASP A 22 -6.18 3.13 12.80
N LYS A 23 -6.81 2.67 13.86
CA LYS A 23 -8.13 3.14 14.27
C LYS A 23 -8.08 4.50 14.98
N ASP A 24 -6.95 4.82 15.61
CA ASP A 24 -6.78 5.98 16.47
C ASP A 24 -6.11 7.19 15.77
N GLY A 25 -5.74 7.04 14.49
CA GLY A 25 -5.12 8.09 13.68
C GLY A 25 -3.60 8.25 13.88
N LYS A 26 -2.94 7.24 14.50
CA LYS A 26 -1.50 7.21 14.72
C LYS A 26 -0.73 7.28 13.38
N TYR A 27 -1.21 6.56 12.36
CA TYR A 27 -0.58 6.48 11.04
C TYR A 27 -1.19 7.44 10.02
N ASP A 28 -2.04 8.39 10.43
CA ASP A 28 -2.55 9.42 9.53
C ASP A 28 -1.39 10.24 8.97
N LEU A 29 -1.13 10.09 7.66
CA LEU A 29 0.06 10.66 7.01
C LEU A 29 0.03 12.18 7.05
N ASP A 30 -1.13 12.79 6.83
CA ASP A 30 -1.28 14.26 6.83
C ASP A 30 -0.99 14.83 8.24
N LYS A 31 -1.54 14.20 9.28
CA LYS A 31 -1.29 14.62 10.68
C LYS A 31 0.16 14.48 11.10
N ASN A 32 0.87 13.49 10.53
CA ASN A 32 2.29 13.26 10.81
C ASN A 32 3.22 14.06 9.89
N GLY A 33 2.68 14.90 9.00
CA GLY A 33 3.50 15.69 8.06
C GLY A 33 4.29 14.81 7.09
N ILE A 34 3.67 13.71 6.62
CA ILE A 34 4.28 12.79 5.67
C ILE A 34 3.78 13.09 4.26
N GLU A 35 4.70 13.41 3.37
CA GLU A 35 4.43 13.63 1.96
C GLU A 35 4.61 12.35 1.13
N ILE A 36 3.72 12.12 0.16
CA ILE A 36 3.87 11.05 -0.83
C ILE A 36 4.31 11.68 -2.14
N VAL A 37 5.47 11.25 -2.62
CA VAL A 37 6.06 11.74 -3.86
C VAL A 37 6.01 10.66 -4.93
N ASN A 38 5.13 10.82 -5.91
CA ASN A 38 5.13 9.98 -7.11
C ASN A 38 6.28 10.41 -8.01
N VAL A 39 7.31 9.57 -8.11
CA VAL A 39 8.49 9.81 -8.94
C VAL A 39 8.19 9.59 -10.43
N ASN A 40 7.07 8.92 -10.73
CA ASN A 40 6.65 8.53 -12.08
C ASN A 40 7.75 7.74 -12.82
N GLY A 41 8.27 6.74 -12.14
CA GLY A 41 9.34 5.87 -12.60
C GLY A 41 10.25 5.41 -11.46
N VAL A 42 11.43 4.97 -11.80
CA VAL A 42 12.39 4.34 -10.87
C VAL A 42 13.62 5.20 -10.56
N ALA A 43 13.61 6.46 -10.93
CA ALA A 43 14.74 7.39 -10.75
C ALA A 43 14.86 7.92 -9.31
N PHE A 44 14.78 7.03 -8.32
CA PHE A 44 14.83 7.39 -6.89
C PHE A 44 16.17 7.99 -6.45
N GLU A 45 17.26 7.78 -7.21
CA GLU A 45 18.61 8.22 -6.83
C GLU A 45 18.71 9.72 -6.56
N HIS A 46 17.99 10.52 -7.33
CA HIS A 46 18.02 11.98 -7.18
C HIS A 46 17.41 12.45 -5.86
N PHE A 47 16.39 11.72 -5.38
CA PHE A 47 15.68 12.03 -4.14
C PHE A 47 16.33 11.33 -2.93
N GLY A 48 16.75 10.08 -3.09
CA GLY A 48 17.34 9.28 -2.03
C GLY A 48 18.60 9.91 -1.43
N LYS A 49 19.41 10.58 -2.26
CA LYS A 49 20.63 11.30 -1.83
C LYS A 49 20.38 12.37 -0.77
N LEU A 50 19.16 12.91 -0.70
CA LEU A 50 18.79 13.89 0.31
C LEU A 50 18.65 13.31 1.72
N PHE A 51 18.51 11.98 1.85
CA PHE A 51 18.19 11.31 3.11
C PHE A 51 19.21 10.25 3.51
N ASN A 52 20.00 9.72 2.57
CA ASN A 52 20.82 8.55 2.78
C ASN A 52 22.29 8.84 3.17
N SER A 53 22.67 10.11 3.35
CA SER A 53 24.01 10.42 3.87
C SER A 53 24.14 9.98 5.34
N THR A 54 25.27 9.39 5.68
CA THR A 54 25.66 9.14 7.09
C THR A 54 26.13 10.39 7.78
N ASP A 55 26.57 11.39 7.02
CA ASP A 55 26.94 12.72 7.50
C ASP A 55 25.65 13.54 7.72
N GLU A 56 25.37 13.86 8.98
CA GLU A 56 24.15 14.57 9.36
C GLU A 56 24.03 15.96 8.75
N GLU A 57 25.16 16.64 8.52
CA GLU A 57 25.17 17.97 7.91
C GLU A 57 24.80 17.95 6.42
N LYS A 58 24.84 16.77 5.79
CA LYS A 58 24.60 16.56 4.35
C LYS A 58 23.26 15.88 4.04
N ARG A 59 22.40 15.64 5.02
CA ARG A 59 21.09 15.02 4.81
C ARG A 59 19.96 15.86 5.40
N LEU A 60 18.77 15.63 4.89
CA LEU A 60 17.55 16.12 5.53
C LEU A 60 17.28 15.32 6.82
N HIS A 61 16.89 16.02 7.89
CA HIS A 61 16.57 15.44 9.20
C HIS A 61 15.12 14.91 9.23
N ALA A 62 14.75 14.14 8.22
CA ALA A 62 13.43 13.53 8.12
C ALA A 62 13.59 12.09 7.62
N ARG A 63 12.76 11.17 8.12
CA ARG A 63 12.75 9.80 7.60
C ARG A 63 12.12 9.75 6.22
N ALA A 64 12.68 8.93 5.36
CA ALA A 64 12.18 8.66 4.04
C ALA A 64 12.05 7.16 3.79
N ALA A 65 11.05 6.78 3.02
CA ALA A 65 10.90 5.42 2.51
C ALA A 65 10.77 5.44 0.98
N ILE A 66 11.34 4.44 0.31
CA ILE A 66 11.07 4.12 -1.09
C ILE A 66 10.24 2.85 -1.10
N ILE A 67 9.11 2.87 -1.79
CA ILE A 67 8.31 1.69 -2.11
C ILE A 67 8.47 1.43 -3.60
N THR A 68 8.95 0.23 -3.98
CA THR A 68 9.22 -0.12 -5.38
C THR A 68 9.02 -1.61 -5.62
N ASP A 69 8.84 -2.00 -6.87
CA ASP A 69 8.63 -3.38 -7.28
C ASP A 69 9.95 -4.16 -7.32
N SER A 70 9.93 -5.44 -6.96
CA SER A 70 11.10 -6.30 -7.13
C SER A 70 11.27 -6.77 -8.57
N ASP A 71 10.17 -6.86 -9.32
CA ASP A 71 10.13 -7.33 -10.72
C ASP A 71 11.04 -8.54 -10.97
N PRO A 72 10.80 -9.68 -10.30
CA PRO A 72 11.71 -10.80 -10.32
C PRO A 72 11.87 -11.37 -11.74
N LYS A 73 13.12 -11.66 -12.10
CA LYS A 73 13.46 -12.37 -13.34
C LYS A 73 12.92 -13.82 -13.29
N SER A 74 12.90 -14.48 -14.43
CA SER A 74 12.56 -15.91 -14.50
C SER A 74 13.45 -16.82 -13.64
N THR A 75 14.64 -16.36 -13.31
CA THR A 75 15.60 -17.01 -12.38
C THR A 75 15.21 -16.88 -10.91
N GLY A 76 14.23 -16.03 -10.58
CA GLY A 76 13.85 -15.69 -9.20
C GLY A 76 14.67 -14.55 -8.59
N GLU A 77 15.69 -14.04 -9.28
CA GLU A 77 16.47 -12.88 -8.85
C GLU A 77 15.66 -11.59 -9.03
N ILE A 78 15.76 -10.67 -8.07
CA ILE A 78 15.16 -9.35 -8.19
C ILE A 78 15.79 -8.55 -9.34
N SER A 79 15.04 -7.61 -9.91
CA SER A 79 15.51 -6.79 -11.01
C SER A 79 16.73 -5.93 -10.63
N GLU A 80 17.53 -5.53 -11.61
CA GLU A 80 18.66 -4.63 -11.37
C GLU A 80 18.23 -3.27 -10.80
N ARG A 81 17.01 -2.84 -11.14
CA ARG A 81 16.40 -1.62 -10.59
C ARG A 81 16.17 -1.77 -9.09
N ALA A 82 15.59 -2.89 -8.67
CA ALA A 82 15.35 -3.19 -7.28
C ALA A 82 16.67 -3.31 -6.49
N VAL A 83 17.69 -3.96 -7.06
CA VAL A 83 19.04 -4.02 -6.47
C VAL A 83 19.61 -2.62 -6.25
N LYS A 84 19.53 -1.74 -7.25
CA LYS A 84 19.99 -0.35 -7.12
C LYS A 84 19.21 0.42 -6.06
N ALA A 85 17.88 0.23 -6.00
CA ALA A 85 17.05 0.86 -4.98
C ALA A 85 17.48 0.41 -3.57
N VAL A 86 17.61 -0.89 -3.33
CA VAL A 86 18.06 -1.44 -2.03
C VAL A 86 19.45 -0.92 -1.65
N ALA A 87 20.36 -0.79 -2.60
CA ALA A 87 21.71 -0.27 -2.35
C ALA A 87 21.71 1.20 -1.85
N MET A 88 20.63 1.95 -2.02
CA MET A 88 20.50 3.31 -1.48
C MET A 88 20.09 3.35 -0.02
N GLN A 89 19.68 2.21 0.56
CA GLN A 89 19.21 2.14 1.94
C GLN A 89 20.33 2.46 2.92
N GLN A 90 20.29 3.65 3.50
CA GLN A 90 21.28 4.12 4.46
C GLN A 90 20.74 5.36 5.20
N GLY A 91 21.27 5.68 6.37
CA GLY A 91 20.90 6.87 7.14
C GLY A 91 19.40 6.85 7.50
N LEU A 92 18.68 7.87 7.06
CA LEU A 92 17.24 8.02 7.30
C LEU A 92 16.38 7.50 6.13
N LEU A 93 16.98 6.82 5.15
CA LEU A 93 16.30 6.23 4.01
C LEU A 93 16.14 4.71 4.19
N LYS A 94 14.90 4.22 4.11
CA LYS A 94 14.58 2.79 4.00
C LYS A 94 14.02 2.48 2.61
N VAL A 95 14.24 1.25 2.17
CA VAL A 95 13.67 0.75 0.90
C VAL A 95 12.83 -0.48 1.19
N GLN A 96 11.60 -0.47 0.73
CA GLN A 96 10.64 -1.54 0.88
C GLN A 96 10.24 -2.07 -0.50
N LEU A 97 10.42 -3.37 -0.69
CA LEU A 97 10.16 -4.03 -1.97
C LEU A 97 8.85 -4.81 -1.93
N ALA A 98 8.01 -4.64 -2.95
CA ALA A 98 7.00 -5.63 -3.27
C ALA A 98 7.67 -6.96 -3.63
N LYS A 99 7.04 -8.09 -3.34
CA LYS A 99 7.57 -9.43 -3.71
C LYS A 99 7.63 -9.63 -5.22
N VAL A 100 6.67 -9.06 -5.94
CA VAL A 100 6.61 -9.06 -7.41
C VAL A 100 6.33 -7.63 -7.89
N THR A 101 5.06 -7.22 -7.88
CA THR A 101 4.61 -5.86 -8.15
C THR A 101 3.56 -5.45 -7.13
N PHE A 102 3.30 -4.15 -7.05
CA PHE A 102 2.34 -3.59 -6.11
C PHE A 102 0.96 -4.28 -6.21
N GLU A 103 0.36 -4.33 -7.39
CA GLU A 103 -0.98 -4.90 -7.57
C GLU A 103 -0.98 -6.43 -7.41
N HIS A 104 0.10 -7.12 -7.79
CA HIS A 104 0.25 -8.55 -7.59
C HIS A 104 0.24 -8.91 -6.11
N ASP A 105 0.98 -8.17 -5.31
CA ASP A 105 1.08 -8.41 -3.87
C ASP A 105 -0.24 -8.06 -3.15
N LEU A 106 -0.92 -6.98 -3.56
CA LEU A 106 -2.26 -6.67 -3.07
C LEU A 106 -3.25 -7.82 -3.33
N PHE A 107 -3.19 -8.44 -4.51
CA PHE A 107 -4.05 -9.55 -4.89
C PHE A 107 -3.79 -10.82 -4.06
N LEU A 108 -2.54 -11.07 -3.71
CA LEU A 108 -2.13 -12.28 -2.98
C LEU A 108 -2.16 -12.13 -1.46
N GLU A 109 -2.23 -10.91 -0.93
CA GLU A 109 -2.14 -10.66 0.50
C GLU A 109 -3.23 -11.37 1.31
N ASP A 110 -4.46 -11.33 0.81
CA ASP A 110 -5.59 -12.00 1.44
C ASP A 110 -6.71 -12.33 0.43
N LYS A 111 -7.58 -13.27 0.80
CA LYS A 111 -8.76 -13.59 -0.02
C LYS A 111 -9.71 -12.39 -0.16
N ALA A 112 -9.90 -11.60 0.89
CA ALA A 112 -10.77 -10.43 0.85
C ALA A 112 -10.22 -9.34 -0.10
N ASN A 113 -8.89 -9.12 -0.10
CA ASN A 113 -8.24 -8.24 -1.06
C ASN A 113 -8.50 -8.69 -2.50
N ARG A 114 -8.27 -9.97 -2.76
CA ARG A 114 -8.48 -10.58 -4.08
C ARG A 114 -9.92 -10.40 -4.56
N ASP A 115 -10.88 -10.79 -3.71
CA ASP A 115 -12.30 -10.70 -4.06
C ASP A 115 -12.71 -9.24 -4.37
N LEU A 116 -12.21 -8.27 -3.59
CA LEU A 116 -12.47 -6.85 -3.82
C LEU A 116 -11.85 -6.35 -5.14
N LEU A 117 -10.59 -6.71 -5.41
CA LEU A 117 -9.91 -6.34 -6.66
C LEU A 117 -10.61 -6.92 -7.90
N LEU A 118 -11.03 -8.19 -7.83
CA LEU A 118 -11.77 -8.84 -8.91
C LEU A 118 -13.14 -8.18 -9.14
N ASN A 119 -13.85 -7.82 -8.08
CA ASN A 119 -15.14 -7.14 -8.18
C ASN A 119 -14.97 -5.76 -8.85
N ILE A 120 -13.97 -4.98 -8.44
CA ILE A 120 -13.68 -3.68 -9.05
C ILE A 120 -13.32 -3.84 -10.53
N TYR A 121 -12.46 -4.81 -10.84
CA TYR A 121 -12.07 -5.08 -12.22
C TYR A 121 -13.28 -5.48 -13.08
N GLN A 122 -14.19 -6.30 -12.54
CA GLN A 122 -15.43 -6.70 -13.24
C GLN A 122 -16.37 -5.51 -13.47
N GLU A 123 -16.43 -4.55 -12.55
CA GLU A 123 -17.17 -3.29 -12.74
C GLU A 123 -16.58 -2.43 -13.86
N MET A 124 -15.24 -2.43 -14.00
CA MET A 124 -14.53 -1.71 -15.08
C MET A 124 -14.72 -2.41 -16.44
N HIS A 125 -14.75 -3.74 -16.45
CA HIS A 125 -14.70 -4.59 -17.64
C HIS A 125 -15.77 -5.69 -17.60
N GLN A 126 -17.03 -5.33 -17.72
CA GLN A 126 -18.19 -6.22 -17.53
C GLN A 126 -18.17 -7.50 -18.39
N ARG A 127 -17.50 -7.50 -19.54
CA ARG A 127 -17.43 -8.63 -20.48
C ARG A 127 -16.17 -9.48 -20.33
N THR A 128 -15.23 -9.07 -19.47
CA THR A 128 -13.96 -9.77 -19.32
C THR A 128 -14.06 -10.77 -18.19
N ILE A 129 -13.69 -12.02 -18.46
CA ILE A 129 -13.61 -13.07 -17.45
C ILE A 129 -12.13 -13.24 -17.08
N ILE A 130 -11.84 -13.25 -15.81
CA ILE A 130 -10.54 -13.63 -15.26
C ILE A 130 -10.67 -15.10 -14.83
N GLU A 131 -9.97 -15.97 -15.52
CA GLU A 131 -10.00 -17.39 -15.21
C GLU A 131 -9.28 -17.65 -13.88
N LYS A 132 -9.93 -18.41 -13.02
CA LYS A 132 -9.33 -18.87 -11.79
C LYS A 132 -8.31 -19.95 -12.14
N GLY A 133 -7.02 -19.63 -12.03
CA GLY A 133 -5.96 -20.59 -12.23
C GLY A 133 -5.98 -21.75 -11.21
N SER A 134 -5.12 -22.75 -11.42
CA SER A 134 -4.98 -23.90 -10.51
C SER A 134 -4.38 -23.53 -9.15
N SER A 135 -3.84 -22.32 -9.01
CA SER A 135 -3.29 -21.77 -7.77
C SER A 135 -3.55 -20.27 -7.68
N ASP A 136 -3.44 -19.71 -6.47
CA ASP A 136 -3.57 -18.27 -6.25
C ASP A 136 -2.52 -17.45 -7.04
N ILE A 137 -1.32 -17.98 -7.20
CA ILE A 137 -0.25 -17.37 -8.01
C ILE A 137 -0.64 -17.31 -9.50
N GLN A 138 -1.20 -18.38 -10.04
CA GLN A 138 -1.70 -18.37 -11.41
C GLN A 138 -2.85 -17.39 -11.60
N HIS A 139 -3.78 -17.36 -10.64
CA HIS A 139 -4.89 -16.43 -10.66
C HIS A 139 -4.40 -14.96 -10.62
N ALA A 140 -3.39 -14.66 -9.78
CA ALA A 140 -2.76 -13.35 -9.75
C ALA A 140 -2.11 -12.99 -11.10
N ARG A 141 -1.42 -13.93 -11.74
CA ARG A 141 -0.83 -13.71 -13.08
C ARG A 141 -1.89 -13.41 -14.13
N GLU A 142 -2.99 -14.18 -14.15
CA GLU A 142 -4.10 -13.91 -15.09
C GLU A 142 -4.74 -12.56 -14.83
N PHE A 143 -4.95 -12.19 -13.56
CA PHE A 143 -5.40 -10.86 -13.20
C PHE A 143 -4.46 -9.77 -13.71
N MET A 144 -3.15 -9.90 -13.48
CA MET A 144 -2.15 -8.93 -13.94
C MET A 144 -2.07 -8.84 -15.47
N ASN A 145 -2.16 -9.97 -16.18
CA ASN A 145 -2.20 -9.99 -17.64
C ASN A 145 -3.41 -9.22 -18.20
N LYS A 146 -4.56 -9.34 -17.56
CA LYS A 146 -5.78 -8.64 -17.97
C LYS A 146 -5.77 -7.16 -17.58
N LEU A 147 -5.22 -6.84 -16.40
CA LEU A 147 -5.08 -5.47 -15.92
C LEU A 147 -4.15 -4.63 -16.81
N GLY A 148 -3.09 -5.21 -17.33
CA GLY A 148 -2.19 -4.87 -18.44
C GLY A 148 -1.70 -3.43 -18.61
N THR A 149 -2.54 -2.42 -18.50
CA THR A 149 -2.19 -1.04 -18.85
C THR A 149 -2.09 -0.12 -17.62
N ASN A 150 -1.24 0.92 -17.69
CA ASN A 150 -1.15 1.93 -16.63
C ASN A 150 -2.48 2.64 -16.36
N LYS A 151 -3.31 2.81 -17.39
CA LYS A 151 -4.64 3.41 -17.24
C LYS A 151 -5.55 2.54 -16.39
N ASP A 152 -5.61 1.24 -16.65
CA ASP A 152 -6.45 0.31 -15.90
C ASP A 152 -5.95 0.15 -14.46
N LYS A 153 -4.65 0.15 -14.24
CA LYS A 153 -4.05 0.15 -12.90
C LYS A 153 -4.45 1.37 -12.08
N SER A 154 -4.34 2.56 -12.67
CA SER A 154 -4.70 3.81 -12.01
C SER A 154 -6.20 3.89 -11.72
N GLU A 155 -7.06 3.43 -12.64
CA GLU A 155 -8.51 3.37 -12.43
C GLU A 155 -8.87 2.37 -11.33
N LEU A 156 -8.26 1.17 -11.35
CA LEU A 156 -8.42 0.17 -10.29
C LEU A 156 -8.05 0.75 -8.92
N ALA A 157 -6.90 1.42 -8.82
CA ALA A 157 -6.43 2.03 -7.58
C ALA A 157 -7.37 3.14 -7.09
N TYR A 158 -7.85 3.99 -7.98
CA TYR A 158 -8.81 5.03 -7.66
C TYR A 158 -10.12 4.46 -7.10
N ARG A 159 -10.70 3.45 -7.77
CA ARG A 159 -11.93 2.79 -7.32
C ARG A 159 -11.74 2.04 -6.02
N LEU A 160 -10.59 1.37 -5.85
CA LEU A 160 -10.24 0.69 -4.61
C LEU A 160 -10.14 1.68 -3.45
N ALA A 161 -9.44 2.80 -3.65
CA ALA A 161 -9.35 3.85 -2.65
C ALA A 161 -10.74 4.34 -2.21
N GLY A 162 -11.63 4.65 -3.17
CA GLY A 162 -12.99 5.09 -2.86
C GLY A 162 -13.82 4.07 -2.10
N LYS A 163 -13.72 2.76 -2.45
CA LYS A 163 -14.43 1.70 -1.72
C LYS A 163 -13.89 1.54 -0.28
N LEU A 164 -12.58 1.55 -0.11
CA LEU A 164 -11.96 1.44 1.21
C LEU A 164 -12.25 2.66 2.09
N GLU A 165 -12.29 3.87 1.53
CA GLU A 165 -12.68 5.07 2.27
C GLU A 165 -14.14 5.04 2.70
N ALA A 166 -15.04 4.52 1.86
CA ALA A 166 -16.44 4.32 2.23
C ALA A 166 -16.58 3.31 3.38
N GLU A 167 -15.89 2.17 3.31
CA GLU A 167 -15.88 1.18 4.39
C GLU A 167 -15.30 1.74 5.69
N LEU A 168 -14.24 2.56 5.62
CA LEU A 168 -13.66 3.26 6.78
C LEU A 168 -14.64 4.25 7.41
N PHE A 169 -15.40 4.97 6.58
CA PHE A 169 -16.41 5.89 7.05
C PHE A 169 -17.51 5.16 7.80
N ASP A 170 -18.07 4.10 7.21
CA ASP A 170 -19.14 3.28 7.81
C ASP A 170 -18.67 2.61 9.11
N TYR A 171 -17.42 2.10 9.12
CA TYR A 171 -16.79 1.55 10.32
C TYR A 171 -16.74 2.60 11.46
N ARG A 172 -16.25 3.80 11.17
CA ARG A 172 -16.13 4.87 12.16
C ARG A 172 -17.48 5.37 12.67
N GLN A 173 -18.51 5.36 11.84
CA GLN A 173 -19.86 5.70 12.26
C GLN A 173 -20.43 4.63 13.20
N SER A 174 -20.29 3.35 12.86
CA SER A 174 -20.73 2.25 13.71
C SER A 174 -20.02 2.22 15.07
N GLU A 175 -18.71 2.51 15.13
CA GLU A 175 -17.96 2.64 16.39
C GLU A 175 -18.49 3.79 17.26
N LYS A 176 -18.79 4.95 16.66
CA LYS A 176 -19.36 6.10 17.40
C LYS A 176 -20.75 5.79 17.95
N GLU A 177 -21.59 5.11 17.15
CA GLU A 177 -22.93 4.70 17.59
C GLU A 177 -22.87 3.69 18.74
N LEU A 178 -21.94 2.73 18.69
CA LEU A 178 -21.71 1.77 19.78
C LEU A 178 -21.20 2.46 21.03
N ALA A 179 -20.29 3.41 20.92
CA ALA A 179 -19.78 4.18 22.06
C ALA A 179 -20.87 5.04 22.73
N ASN A 180 -21.86 5.51 21.96
CA ASN A 180 -22.97 6.31 22.47
C ASN A 180 -24.12 5.46 23.06
N LYS A 181 -24.21 4.17 22.73
CA LYS A 181 -25.18 3.21 23.28
C LYS A 181 -24.64 2.58 24.56
N ALA A 182 -24.50 3.35 25.63
CA ALA A 182 -23.95 2.91 26.91
C ALA A 182 -24.92 2.02 27.73
N HIS A 183 -25.47 0.94 27.17
CA HIS A 183 -26.16 -0.11 27.92
C HIS A 183 -25.46 -1.46 27.74
N PRO A 184 -25.10 -2.16 28.85
CA PRO A 184 -24.26 -3.37 28.84
C PRO A 184 -24.87 -4.60 28.14
N ASN A 185 -26.15 -4.57 27.77
CA ASN A 185 -26.86 -5.73 27.22
C ASN A 185 -26.96 -5.82 25.71
N ASP A 186 -26.51 -4.80 24.97
CA ASP A 186 -26.59 -4.77 23.49
C ASP A 186 -25.25 -5.10 22.79
N ALA A 187 -24.35 -5.75 23.47
CA ALA A 187 -22.97 -6.04 23.02
C ALA A 187 -22.85 -6.99 21.79
N ASN A 188 -23.95 -7.34 21.11
CA ASN A 188 -23.94 -8.33 20.02
C ASN A 188 -24.11 -7.76 18.61
N GLN A 189 -24.12 -6.43 18.43
CA GLN A 189 -23.99 -5.83 17.09
C GLN A 189 -22.54 -5.36 16.92
N GLY A 190 -21.66 -6.28 16.47
CA GLY A 190 -20.28 -5.97 16.19
C GLY A 190 -20.16 -4.90 15.08
N ALA A 191 -19.24 -3.95 15.27
CA ALA A 191 -18.91 -2.98 14.23
C ALA A 191 -18.58 -3.69 12.91
N THR A 192 -18.96 -3.09 11.80
CA THR A 192 -18.64 -3.58 10.46
C THR A 192 -17.12 -3.75 10.33
N LYS A 193 -16.65 -4.98 10.13
CA LYS A 193 -15.22 -5.25 10.09
C LYS A 193 -14.67 -5.01 8.68
N ILE A 194 -13.68 -4.14 8.57
CA ILE A 194 -12.93 -4.00 7.32
C ILE A 194 -11.99 -5.19 7.20
N ASN A 195 -12.13 -5.97 6.13
CA ASN A 195 -11.36 -7.20 5.94
C ASN A 195 -10.14 -7.02 5.03
N PHE A 196 -9.94 -5.83 4.45
CA PHE A 196 -8.78 -5.55 3.60
C PHE A 196 -7.49 -5.55 4.42
N LYS A 197 -6.47 -6.22 3.92
CA LYS A 197 -5.14 -6.28 4.55
C LYS A 197 -4.13 -5.46 3.77
N VAL A 198 -3.41 -4.63 4.47
CA VAL A 198 -2.28 -3.87 3.92
C VAL A 198 -1.05 -4.77 3.88
N PRO A 199 -0.37 -4.94 2.72
CA PRO A 199 0.85 -5.71 2.64
C PRO A 199 1.93 -5.21 3.61
N GLU A 200 2.67 -6.15 4.21
CA GLU A 200 3.63 -5.85 5.27
C GLU A 200 4.70 -4.85 4.87
N TYR A 201 5.25 -4.95 3.65
CA TYR A 201 6.27 -4.00 3.17
C TYR A 201 5.76 -2.55 3.11
N ILE A 202 4.48 -2.36 2.80
CA ILE A 202 3.82 -1.04 2.82
C ILE A 202 3.64 -0.58 4.26
N ALA A 203 3.14 -1.47 5.14
CA ALA A 203 2.98 -1.17 6.55
C ALA A 203 4.31 -0.75 7.20
N GLN A 204 5.40 -1.44 6.89
CA GLN A 204 6.74 -1.08 7.37
C GLN A 204 7.22 0.28 6.87
N ALA A 205 6.94 0.63 5.59
CA ALA A 205 7.28 1.95 5.08
C ALA A 205 6.54 3.06 5.84
N ILE A 206 5.24 2.88 6.07
CA ILE A 206 4.39 3.83 6.80
C ILE A 206 4.88 3.97 8.26
N LYS A 207 5.06 2.86 8.97
CA LYS A 207 5.58 2.84 10.35
C LYS A 207 6.92 3.57 10.45
N TRP A 208 7.82 3.30 9.52
CA TRP A 208 9.13 3.93 9.50
C TRP A 208 9.06 5.46 9.40
N VAL A 209 8.30 6.00 8.45
CA VAL A 209 8.24 7.46 8.23
C VAL A 209 7.48 8.19 9.34
N VAL A 210 6.50 7.52 9.98
CA VAL A 210 5.75 8.05 11.12
C VAL A 210 6.54 7.93 12.44
N GLN A 211 7.74 7.34 12.42
CA GLN A 211 8.61 7.15 13.60
C GLN A 211 8.06 6.16 14.64
N ASP A 212 7.33 5.17 14.19
CA ASP A 212 6.91 4.07 15.05
C ASP A 212 8.00 3.02 15.11
N ASP A 213 8.87 3.11 16.12
CA ASP A 213 10.02 2.21 16.31
C ASP A 213 9.65 0.91 17.05
N ALA A 214 8.38 0.71 17.43
CA ALA A 214 7.97 -0.43 18.24
C ALA A 214 8.06 -1.78 17.50
N ASP A 215 8.14 -1.76 16.15
CA ASP A 215 8.12 -2.96 15.29
C ASP A 215 9.13 -2.90 14.11
N VAL A 216 10.22 -2.12 14.18
CA VAL A 216 11.23 -2.01 13.11
C VAL A 216 12.53 -2.72 13.49
#